data_a1add788f02c30a8eb54f9bdbc7bcdb4
#
_entry.id   a1add788f02c30a8eb54f9bdbc7bcdb4
#
_cell.length_a   1.000
_cell.length_b   1.000
_cell.length_c   1.000
_cell.angle_alpha   90.00
_cell.angle_beta   90.00
_cell.angle_gamma   90.00
#
_symmetry.space_group_name_H-M   'P 1'
#
loop_
_entity.id
_entity.type
_entity.pdbx_description
1 polymer ?
#
loop_
_entity_poly.entity_id
_entity_poly.type
_entity_poly.pdbx_seq_one_letter_code
_entity_poly.pdbx_strand_id
1 'polypeptide(L)'
;MCGETYSINQTYRQKQLRENHQITTLNSDCSGKHIGVVATCLHKGYGLIDYNTKEHPIQRDTLEVVSEVCDIDKEKIILGVDGCSVPVFGMPLYNMALGYARLVTGCGLNDEYKKLPKGCIIQWWPILKWWQVLMVFVQNL
;
A
#
# COMPACT_ATOMS: atom_id res chain seq x y z
N MET A 1 -12.48 8.73 6.01
CA MET A 1 -12.76 7.29 5.80
C MET A 1 -13.21 7.09 4.37
N CYS A 2 -12.79 6.00 3.73
CA CYS A 2 -13.36 5.62 2.44
C CYS A 2 -14.88 5.51 2.57
N GLY A 3 -15.60 6.03 1.57
CA GLY A 3 -17.04 5.93 1.52
C GLY A 3 -17.51 4.46 1.48
N GLU A 4 -18.73 4.23 1.83
CA GLU A 4 -19.40 2.96 1.65
C GLU A 4 -19.62 2.73 0.15
N THR A 5 -18.96 1.73 -0.43
CA THR A 5 -19.01 1.44 -1.87
C THR A 5 -19.17 -0.04 -2.12
N TYR A 6 -19.78 -0.38 -3.25
CA TYR A 6 -19.75 -1.76 -3.73
C TYR A 6 -18.33 -2.15 -4.15
N SER A 7 -18.04 -3.45 -4.07
CA SER A 7 -16.75 -3.99 -4.49
C SER A 7 -16.41 -3.59 -5.94
N ILE A 8 -15.14 -3.29 -6.20
CA ILE A 8 -14.60 -3.09 -7.55
C ILE A 8 -14.59 -4.40 -8.36
N ASN A 9 -14.56 -5.55 -7.68
CA ASN A 9 -14.69 -6.85 -8.33
C ASN A 9 -16.13 -7.05 -8.83
N GLN A 10 -16.32 -7.07 -10.14
CA GLN A 10 -17.65 -7.14 -10.77
C GLN A 10 -18.49 -8.35 -10.33
N THR A 11 -17.87 -9.53 -10.23
CA THR A 11 -18.57 -10.76 -9.83
C THR A 11 -19.07 -10.65 -8.40
N TYR A 12 -18.24 -10.16 -7.49
CA TYR A 12 -18.61 -9.98 -6.10
C TYR A 12 -19.65 -8.86 -5.94
N ARG A 13 -19.50 -7.75 -6.66
CA ARG A 13 -20.48 -6.66 -6.71
C ARG A 13 -21.87 -7.15 -7.14
N GLN A 14 -21.95 -7.99 -8.18
CA GLN A 14 -23.21 -8.56 -8.62
C GLN A 14 -23.84 -9.47 -7.55
N LYS A 15 -23.00 -10.22 -6.81
CA LYS A 15 -23.47 -11.00 -5.68
C LYS A 15 -24.03 -10.10 -4.58
N GLN A 16 -23.31 -9.04 -4.19
CA GLN A 16 -23.77 -8.07 -3.19
C GLN A 16 -25.12 -7.45 -3.57
N LEU A 17 -25.32 -7.09 -4.85
CA LEU A 17 -26.57 -6.52 -5.35
C LEU A 17 -27.73 -7.54 -5.30
N ARG A 18 -27.49 -8.79 -5.70
CA ARG A 18 -28.51 -9.86 -5.69
C ARG A 18 -28.96 -10.22 -4.27
N GLU A 19 -28.03 -10.23 -3.33
CA GLU A 19 -28.25 -10.60 -1.93
C GLU A 19 -28.71 -9.41 -1.08
N ASN A 20 -28.89 -8.23 -1.68
CA ASN A 20 -29.19 -6.97 -0.98
C ASN A 20 -28.26 -6.75 0.22
N HIS A 21 -26.97 -7.01 0.02
CA HIS A 21 -25.95 -6.96 1.05
C HIS A 21 -25.79 -5.54 1.59
N GLN A 22 -25.81 -5.38 2.92
CA GLN A 22 -25.58 -4.09 3.54
C GLN A 22 -24.11 -3.64 3.27
N ILE A 23 -23.96 -2.52 2.60
CA ILE A 23 -22.65 -1.95 2.30
C ILE A 23 -22.10 -1.27 3.54
N THR A 24 -20.84 -1.55 3.83
CA THR A 24 -20.10 -0.97 4.95
C THR A 24 -18.73 -0.48 4.48
N THR A 25 -18.00 0.24 5.31
CA THR A 25 -16.62 0.67 5.03
C THR A 25 -15.66 -0.49 4.78
N LEU A 26 -15.99 -1.72 5.26
CA LEU A 26 -15.21 -2.93 4.98
C LEU A 26 -15.26 -3.37 3.52
N ASN A 27 -16.26 -2.93 2.78
CA ASN A 27 -16.39 -3.21 1.34
C ASN A 27 -15.53 -2.29 0.47
N SER A 28 -14.93 -1.26 1.07
CA SER A 28 -14.01 -0.36 0.37
C SER A 28 -12.76 -1.11 -0.09
N ASP A 29 -12.24 -0.75 -1.26
CA ASP A 29 -10.98 -1.25 -1.82
C ASP A 29 -9.77 -0.97 -0.91
N CYS A 30 -9.81 0.10 -0.11
CA CYS A 30 -8.78 0.44 0.86
C CYS A 30 -8.90 -0.28 2.21
N SER A 31 -9.96 -1.05 2.45
CA SER A 31 -10.21 -1.69 3.75
C SER A 31 -9.03 -2.56 4.22
N GLY A 32 -8.44 -3.34 3.31
CA GLY A 32 -7.27 -4.18 3.61
C GLY A 32 -6.06 -3.36 4.07
N LYS A 33 -5.80 -2.21 3.45
CA LYS A 33 -4.73 -1.28 3.87
C LYS A 33 -4.98 -0.77 5.29
N HIS A 34 -6.18 -0.31 5.58
CA HIS A 34 -6.55 0.18 6.91
C HIS A 34 -6.44 -0.90 7.98
N ILE A 35 -6.92 -2.12 7.70
CA ILE A 35 -6.80 -3.25 8.61
C ILE A 35 -5.33 -3.57 8.90
N GLY A 36 -4.47 -3.58 7.89
CA GLY A 36 -3.03 -3.79 8.06
C GLY A 36 -2.38 -2.74 8.96
N VAL A 37 -2.70 -1.47 8.75
CA VAL A 37 -2.18 -0.36 9.59
C VAL A 37 -2.67 -0.51 11.03
N VAL A 38 -3.97 -0.77 11.25
CA VAL A 38 -4.55 -0.97 12.58
C VAL A 38 -3.93 -2.17 13.29
N ALA A 39 -3.76 -3.29 12.59
CA ALA A 39 -3.11 -4.47 13.15
C ALA A 39 -1.66 -4.19 13.58
N THR A 40 -0.93 -3.41 12.77
CA THR A 40 0.45 -3.00 13.13
C THR A 40 0.46 -2.07 14.34
N CYS A 41 -0.50 -1.12 14.44
CA CYS A 41 -0.64 -0.28 15.63
C CYS A 41 -0.85 -1.14 16.89
N LEU A 42 -1.75 -2.11 16.84
CA LEU A 42 -2.00 -3.01 17.97
C LEU A 42 -0.76 -3.82 18.34
N HIS A 43 -0.04 -4.34 17.36
CA HIS A 43 1.20 -5.10 17.59
C HIS A 43 2.29 -4.25 18.24
N LYS A 44 2.42 -2.98 17.84
CA LYS A 44 3.41 -2.03 18.38
C LYS A 44 2.95 -1.31 19.66
N GLY A 45 1.73 -1.51 20.10
CA GLY A 45 1.16 -0.82 21.27
C GLY A 45 0.85 0.66 20.99
N TYR A 46 0.66 1.05 19.74
CA TYR A 46 0.26 2.41 19.37
C TYR A 46 -1.24 2.61 19.56
N GLY A 47 -1.66 3.85 19.87
CA GLY A 47 -3.06 4.22 19.88
C GLY A 47 -3.71 4.03 18.50
N LEU A 48 -5.05 3.89 18.47
CA LEU A 48 -5.78 3.75 17.21
C LEU A 48 -6.44 5.04 16.75
N ILE A 49 -6.42 6.08 17.59
CA ILE A 49 -7.00 7.38 17.25
C ILE A 49 -6.05 8.07 16.30
N ASP A 50 -6.60 8.63 15.21
CA ASP A 50 -5.86 9.41 14.21
C ASP A 50 -4.69 8.67 13.53
N TYR A 51 -4.75 7.33 13.47
CA TYR A 51 -3.72 6.50 12.82
C TYR A 51 -3.49 6.86 11.34
N ASN A 52 -4.41 7.58 10.74
CA ASN A 52 -4.35 8.07 9.35
C ASN A 52 -3.76 9.47 9.22
N THR A 53 -3.29 10.10 10.30
CA THR A 53 -2.62 11.41 10.22
C THR A 53 -1.11 11.22 10.09
N LYS A 54 -0.44 12.13 9.41
CA LYS A 54 1.02 12.07 9.18
C LYS A 54 1.83 12.16 10.48
N GLU A 55 1.25 12.71 11.54
CA GLU A 55 1.87 12.85 12.86
C GLU A 55 1.85 11.57 13.68
N HIS A 56 0.98 10.60 13.31
CA HIS A 56 0.85 9.36 14.07
C HIS A 56 2.12 8.49 13.97
N PRO A 57 2.54 7.81 15.06
CA PRO A 57 3.76 6.98 15.05
C PRO A 57 3.82 5.98 13.92
N ILE A 58 2.70 5.30 13.60
CA ILE A 58 2.65 4.32 12.51
C ILE A 58 2.95 4.93 11.14
N GLN A 59 2.54 6.18 10.89
CA GLN A 59 2.81 6.84 9.62
C GLN A 59 4.27 7.30 9.51
N ARG A 60 4.89 7.67 10.64
CA ARG A 60 6.33 7.96 10.69
C ARG A 60 7.14 6.70 10.43
N ASP A 61 6.79 5.57 11.09
CA ASP A 61 7.43 4.28 10.84
C ASP A 61 7.29 3.86 9.37
N THR A 62 6.10 4.06 8.79
CA THR A 62 5.87 3.77 7.38
C THR A 62 6.74 4.62 6.47
N LEU A 63 6.88 5.91 6.75
CA LEU A 63 7.76 6.81 6.00
C LEU A 63 9.23 6.37 6.09
N GLU A 64 9.69 5.90 7.26
CA GLU A 64 11.04 5.36 7.43
C GLU A 64 11.28 4.12 6.59
N VAL A 65 10.36 3.16 6.64
CA VAL A 65 10.42 1.94 5.83
C VAL A 65 10.43 2.27 4.33
N VAL A 66 9.55 3.18 3.89
CA VAL A 66 9.50 3.61 2.49
C VAL A 66 10.80 4.27 2.06
N SER A 67 11.36 5.16 2.88
CA SER A 67 12.66 5.82 2.64
C SER A 67 13.78 4.80 2.46
N GLU A 68 13.89 3.84 3.36
CA GLU A 68 14.93 2.80 3.31
C GLU A 68 14.76 1.86 2.11
N VAL A 69 13.56 1.35 1.89
CA VAL A 69 13.27 0.41 0.81
C VAL A 69 13.45 1.04 -0.57
N CYS A 70 13.02 2.29 -0.73
CA CYS A 70 13.09 3.03 -1.99
C CYS A 70 14.40 3.79 -2.20
N ASP A 71 15.33 3.73 -1.24
CA ASP A 71 16.62 4.43 -1.30
C ASP A 71 16.49 5.92 -1.58
N ILE A 72 15.71 6.59 -0.78
CA ILE A 72 15.42 8.01 -0.92
C ILE A 72 15.34 8.69 0.45
N ASP A 73 15.95 9.85 0.60
CA ASP A 73 15.90 10.63 1.83
C ASP A 73 14.45 11.00 2.17
N LYS A 74 14.07 10.88 3.43
CA LYS A 74 12.70 11.18 3.91
C LYS A 74 12.24 12.58 3.53
N GLU A 75 13.15 13.55 3.56
CA GLU A 75 12.90 14.96 3.24
C GLU A 75 12.58 15.19 1.76
N LYS A 76 12.94 14.24 0.88
CA LYS A 76 12.63 14.28 -0.55
C LYS A 76 11.31 13.60 -0.89
N ILE A 77 10.70 12.90 0.07
CA ILE A 77 9.40 12.26 -0.10
C ILE A 77 8.30 13.29 0.15
N ILE A 78 7.48 13.52 -0.86
CA ILE A 78 6.33 14.44 -0.76
C ILE A 78 5.15 13.67 -0.18
N LEU A 79 4.61 14.14 0.94
CA LEU A 79 3.42 13.53 1.54
C LEU A 79 2.15 14.17 0.97
N GLY A 80 1.30 13.34 0.39
CA GLY A 80 -0.08 13.66 0.03
C GLY A 80 -1.06 12.94 0.94
N VAL A 81 -2.36 13.16 0.70
CA VAL A 81 -3.44 12.45 1.40
C VAL A 81 -4.30 11.74 0.36
N ASP A 82 -4.47 10.44 0.55
CA ASP A 82 -5.32 9.60 -0.31
C ASP A 82 -6.81 9.87 -0.08
N GLY A 83 -7.66 9.45 -0.98
CA GLY A 83 -9.12 9.50 -0.83
C GLY A 83 -9.66 8.78 0.41
N CYS A 84 -8.89 7.82 0.94
CA CYS A 84 -9.19 7.13 2.20
C CYS A 84 -8.60 7.81 3.44
N SER A 85 -8.04 8.99 3.31
CA SER A 85 -7.44 9.80 4.38
C SER A 85 -6.11 9.28 4.94
N VAL A 86 -5.50 8.25 4.36
CA VAL A 86 -4.16 7.78 4.74
C VAL A 86 -3.09 8.54 3.96
N PRO A 87 -1.94 8.89 4.54
CA PRO A 87 -0.83 9.48 3.82
C PRO A 87 -0.36 8.62 2.64
N VAL A 88 -0.02 9.26 1.53
CA VAL A 88 0.62 8.67 0.36
C VAL A 88 1.95 9.34 0.06
N PHE A 89 2.85 8.61 -0.56
CA PHE A 89 4.25 8.99 -0.74
C PHE A 89 4.54 9.31 -2.21
N GLY A 90 4.80 10.60 -2.49
CA GLY A 90 5.26 11.05 -3.79
C GLY A 90 6.79 11.00 -3.87
N MET A 91 7.33 10.31 -4.88
CA MET A 91 8.77 10.15 -5.09
C MET A 91 9.07 9.94 -6.57
N PRO A 92 10.35 10.08 -7.02
CA PRO A 92 10.74 9.76 -8.37
C PRO A 92 10.41 8.31 -8.73
N LEU A 93 9.95 8.09 -9.97
CA LEU A 93 9.57 6.75 -10.47
C LEU A 93 10.71 5.75 -10.34
N TYR A 94 11.95 6.19 -10.51
CA TYR A 94 13.15 5.37 -10.32
C TYR A 94 13.20 4.76 -8.90
N ASN A 95 13.02 5.58 -7.86
CA ASN A 95 13.06 5.13 -6.48
C ASN A 95 11.91 4.16 -6.16
N MET A 96 10.73 4.42 -6.70
CA MET A 96 9.59 3.52 -6.58
C MET A 96 9.89 2.16 -7.21
N ALA A 97 10.40 2.14 -8.44
CA ALA A 97 10.77 0.91 -9.14
C ALA A 97 11.88 0.14 -8.41
N LEU A 98 12.88 0.87 -7.89
CA LEU A 98 13.96 0.29 -7.09
C LEU A 98 13.44 -0.37 -5.82
N GLY A 99 12.50 0.27 -5.12
CA GLY A 99 11.85 -0.30 -3.93
C GLY A 99 11.18 -1.63 -4.22
N TYR A 100 10.40 -1.73 -5.29
CA TYR A 100 9.79 -2.99 -5.71
C TYR A 100 10.84 -4.06 -6.08
N ALA A 101 11.89 -3.68 -6.80
CA ALA A 101 12.98 -4.61 -7.16
C ALA A 101 13.69 -5.14 -5.91
N ARG A 102 13.99 -4.28 -4.93
CA ARG A 102 14.60 -4.65 -3.65
C ARG A 102 13.72 -5.60 -2.84
N LEU A 103 12.41 -5.31 -2.74
CA LEU A 103 11.47 -6.19 -2.03
C LEU A 103 11.39 -7.58 -2.65
N VAL A 104 11.42 -7.69 -3.99
CA VAL A 104 11.37 -8.99 -4.69
C VAL A 104 12.68 -9.77 -4.55
N THR A 105 13.82 -9.11 -4.68
CA THR A 105 15.14 -9.76 -4.73
C THR A 105 15.80 -9.88 -3.36
N GLY A 106 15.46 -9.01 -2.42
CA GLY A 106 16.17 -8.83 -1.15
C GLY A 106 17.48 -8.07 -1.30
N CYS A 107 17.88 -7.67 -2.51
CA CYS A 107 19.14 -6.97 -2.73
C CYS A 107 19.11 -5.57 -2.15
N GLY A 108 20.17 -5.21 -1.40
CA GLY A 108 20.29 -3.87 -0.81
C GLY A 108 19.37 -3.59 0.38
N LEU A 109 18.60 -4.57 0.84
CA LEU A 109 17.80 -4.47 2.06
C LEU A 109 18.55 -5.06 3.26
N ASN A 110 18.23 -4.57 4.45
CA ASN A 110 18.71 -5.16 5.69
C ASN A 110 18.13 -6.56 5.90
N ASP A 111 18.69 -7.32 6.85
CA ASP A 111 18.30 -8.72 7.06
C ASP A 111 16.88 -8.89 7.63
N GLU A 112 16.31 -7.86 8.22
CA GLU A 112 14.94 -7.85 8.72
C GLU A 112 13.95 -7.87 7.54
N TYR A 113 14.13 -7.00 6.56
CA TYR A 113 13.28 -6.97 5.36
C TYR A 113 13.46 -8.18 4.44
N LYS A 114 14.66 -8.79 4.42
CA LYS A 114 14.89 -10.04 3.67
C LYS A 114 14.06 -11.21 4.17
N LYS A 115 13.61 -11.17 5.45
CA LYS A 115 12.76 -12.19 6.06
C LYS A 115 11.28 -12.04 5.71
N LEU A 116 10.89 -10.95 5.04
CA LEU A 116 9.49 -10.77 4.64
C LEU A 116 9.01 -11.95 3.79
N PRO A 117 7.80 -12.48 4.07
CA PRO A 117 7.29 -13.63 3.34
C PRO A 117 7.22 -13.34 1.85
N LYS A 118 8.02 -14.06 1.06
CA LYS A 118 7.98 -13.95 -0.42
C LYS A 118 6.57 -14.18 -0.99
N GLY A 119 5.71 -14.88 -0.26
CA GLY A 119 4.31 -15.08 -0.61
C GLY A 119 3.48 -13.79 -0.73
N CYS A 120 3.74 -12.78 0.11
CA CYS A 120 3.08 -11.48 0.00
C CYS A 120 3.43 -10.78 -1.31
N ILE A 121 4.66 -10.94 -1.78
CA ILE A 121 5.17 -10.32 -3.01
C ILE A 121 4.64 -11.09 -4.24
N ILE A 122 4.54 -12.41 -4.17
CA ILE A 122 4.06 -13.26 -5.27
C ILE A 122 2.58 -12.99 -5.58
N GLN A 123 1.76 -12.66 -4.59
CA GLN A 123 0.36 -12.27 -4.84
C GLN A 123 0.22 -10.98 -5.65
N TRP A 124 1.25 -10.11 -5.65
CA TRP A 124 1.29 -8.89 -6.45
C TRP A 124 1.88 -9.12 -7.85
N TRP A 125 2.40 -10.33 -8.13
CA TRP A 125 3.00 -10.68 -9.42
C TRP A 125 2.09 -10.43 -10.64
N PRO A 126 0.77 -10.71 -10.58
CA PRO A 126 -0.12 -10.35 -11.68
C PRO A 126 -0.20 -8.85 -11.94
N ILE A 127 -0.14 -8.04 -10.88
CA ILE A 127 -0.16 -6.57 -10.96
C ILE A 127 1.16 -6.06 -11.53
N LEU A 128 2.29 -6.64 -11.13
CA LEU A 128 3.62 -6.33 -11.67
C LEU A 128 3.72 -6.65 -13.17
N LYS A 129 3.06 -7.70 -13.68
CA LYS A 129 2.96 -7.97 -15.12
C LYS A 129 2.25 -6.83 -15.86
N TRP A 130 1.19 -6.27 -15.31
CA TRP A 130 0.50 -5.11 -15.89
C TRP A 130 1.41 -3.88 -15.92
N TRP A 131 2.24 -3.67 -14.91
CA TRP A 131 3.23 -2.60 -14.85
C TRP A 131 4.34 -2.79 -15.88
N GLN A 132 4.80 -4.02 -16.12
CA GLN A 132 5.75 -4.31 -17.21
C GLN A 132 5.18 -3.93 -18.57
N VAL A 133 3.92 -4.27 -18.83
CA VAL A 133 3.23 -3.87 -20.08
C VAL A 133 3.13 -2.35 -20.19
N LEU A 134 2.80 -1.66 -19.09
CA LEU A 134 2.72 -0.19 -19.08
C LEU A 134 4.09 0.46 -19.30
N MET A 135 5.16 -0.07 -18.70
CA MET A 135 6.53 0.44 -18.86
C MET A 135 7.04 0.23 -20.29
N VAL A 136 6.76 -0.90 -20.92
CA VAL A 136 7.09 -1.14 -22.34
C VAL A 136 6.32 -0.18 -23.24
N PHE A 137 5.08 0.15 -22.90
CA PHE A 137 4.27 1.10 -23.67
C PHE A 137 4.81 2.54 -23.55
N VAL A 138 5.23 2.96 -22.35
CA VAL A 138 5.79 4.31 -22.09
C VAL A 138 7.20 4.47 -22.71
N GLN A 139 7.98 3.39 -22.84
CA GLN A 139 9.30 3.45 -23.49
C GLN A 139 9.21 3.55 -25.03
N ASN A 140 8.04 3.29 -25.62
CA ASN A 140 7.82 3.34 -27.08
C ASN A 140 6.97 4.57 -27.50
N LEU A 141 6.69 5.52 -26.59
CA LEU A 141 6.13 6.85 -26.86
C LEU A 141 7.24 7.90 -26.90
#